data_c41a1002b6bec0bd42dfcb00eba8b29e
#
_entry.id   c41a1002b6bec0bd42dfcb00eba8b29e
#
_cell.length_a   1.000
_cell.length_b   1.000
_cell.length_c   1.000
_cell.angle_alpha   90.00
_cell.angle_beta   90.00
_cell.angle_gamma   90.00
#
_symmetry.space_group_name_H-M   'P 1'
#
loop_
_entity.id
_entity.type
_entity.pdbx_description
1 polymer ?
#
loop_
_entity_poly.entity_id
_entity_poly.type
_entity_poly.pdbx_seq_one_letter_code
_entity_poly.pdbx_strand_id
1 'polypeptide(L)'
;MSKVALVAALALLLFFAYLTGAHPGFNLAYALCLLVAIAWLWPRLLINKVSVSRKLDPGTPTVGESYEETFTVRKTGHMPAPWIEVRDLSQIAEYQPGRVLSVGGDPVSWKARGAYRRRGWITFGPTSLRVQEPFGLFSQEVRVRERTTVLVYPRVRPIPDLMTSSVQQIGNSPSFGAWADYPPETGGVRDYTPGDSFGRIHWALSARHNRLMSKTFEQPLTTDIWILLDLDRKVHYGTGENSTLEYAVSLAASMASQVHSRGRQVGLIANDARGTFLEPHRVLRQDRLILDYLAIAQADGTASLSQALAWEKMRRLPRRAIAVITPSAEPDWVRLLQAVRGRRTTLIVFYLDASSFGGPDMNPSFDLGQDVDLFVVRSGDDFARLVRTRDAIRIA
;
A
#
# COMPACT_ATOMS: atom_id res chain seq x y z
N MET A 1 -19.51 -21.02 37.72
CA MET A 1 -20.55 -22.07 37.91
C MET A 1 -21.33 -22.19 36.61
N SER A 2 -21.63 -23.44 36.16
CA SER A 2 -22.52 -23.56 35.00
C SER A 2 -23.95 -23.18 35.42
N LYS A 3 -24.70 -22.56 34.47
CA LYS A 3 -26.12 -22.17 34.72
C LYS A 3 -26.94 -23.36 35.22
N VAL A 4 -26.59 -24.58 34.79
CA VAL A 4 -27.19 -25.84 35.23
C VAL A 4 -26.93 -26.11 36.72
N ALA A 5 -25.70 -25.87 37.19
CA ALA A 5 -25.35 -26.07 38.60
C ALA A 5 -26.10 -25.08 39.51
N LEU A 6 -26.33 -23.83 39.04
CA LEU A 6 -27.10 -22.83 39.78
C LEU A 6 -28.59 -23.24 39.92
N VAL A 7 -29.19 -23.70 38.82
CA VAL A 7 -30.59 -24.20 38.82
C VAL A 7 -30.71 -25.44 39.68
N ALA A 8 -29.76 -26.38 39.60
CA ALA A 8 -29.75 -27.57 40.44
C ALA A 8 -29.60 -27.27 41.92
N ALA A 9 -28.72 -26.30 42.28
CA ALA A 9 -28.56 -25.86 43.67
C ALA A 9 -29.83 -25.21 44.20
N LEU A 10 -30.51 -24.38 43.42
CA LEU A 10 -31.77 -23.76 43.78
C LEU A 10 -32.89 -24.76 43.98
N ALA A 11 -33.00 -25.76 43.05
CA ALA A 11 -33.98 -26.85 43.16
C ALA A 11 -33.75 -27.69 44.39
N LEU A 12 -32.47 -28.03 44.70
CA LEU A 12 -32.10 -28.79 45.90
C LEU A 12 -32.44 -28.02 47.17
N LEU A 13 -32.17 -26.73 47.22
CA LEU A 13 -32.48 -25.85 48.34
C LEU A 13 -34.01 -25.77 48.61
N LEU A 14 -34.80 -25.61 47.56
CA LEU A 14 -36.26 -25.60 47.63
C LEU A 14 -36.81 -26.97 48.08
N PHE A 15 -36.26 -28.03 47.56
CA PHE A 15 -36.64 -29.40 47.95
C PHE A 15 -36.31 -29.65 49.41
N PHE A 16 -35.14 -29.26 49.89
CA PHE A 16 -34.78 -29.36 51.32
C PHE A 16 -35.63 -28.50 52.22
N ALA A 17 -35.94 -27.26 51.81
CA ALA A 17 -36.84 -26.38 52.56
C ALA A 17 -38.25 -26.97 52.68
N TYR A 18 -38.76 -27.62 51.63
CA TYR A 18 -40.04 -28.31 51.59
C TYR A 18 -40.07 -29.52 52.54
N LEU A 19 -39.02 -30.34 52.52
CA LEU A 19 -38.93 -31.53 53.39
C LEU A 19 -38.85 -31.19 54.89
N THR A 20 -38.12 -30.14 55.22
CA THR A 20 -37.88 -29.75 56.63
C THR A 20 -38.97 -28.85 57.20
N GLY A 21 -39.82 -28.24 56.34
CA GLY A 21 -40.82 -27.27 56.77
C GLY A 21 -40.22 -25.96 57.36
N ALA A 22 -38.90 -25.80 57.24
CA ALA A 22 -38.17 -24.74 57.91
C ALA A 22 -38.32 -23.40 57.18
N HIS A 23 -38.98 -22.41 57.81
CA HIS A 23 -39.14 -21.05 57.30
C HIS A 23 -37.83 -20.38 56.85
N PRO A 24 -36.66 -20.55 57.54
CA PRO A 24 -35.38 -20.02 57.07
C PRO A 24 -34.94 -20.52 55.70
N GLY A 25 -35.25 -21.78 55.37
CA GLY A 25 -34.92 -22.43 54.07
C GLY A 25 -35.65 -21.73 52.91
N PHE A 26 -36.95 -21.43 53.09
CA PHE A 26 -37.73 -20.71 52.08
C PHE A 26 -37.26 -19.28 51.91
N ASN A 27 -36.93 -18.56 52.99
CA ASN A 27 -36.39 -17.20 52.92
C ASN A 27 -35.05 -17.15 52.14
N LEU A 28 -34.16 -18.13 52.36
CA LEU A 28 -32.91 -18.23 51.63
C LEU A 28 -33.15 -18.53 50.14
N ALA A 29 -34.11 -19.41 49.81
CA ALA A 29 -34.47 -19.70 48.43
C ALA A 29 -35.04 -18.45 47.72
N TYR A 30 -35.92 -17.68 48.35
CA TYR A 30 -36.44 -16.45 47.79
C TYR A 30 -35.35 -15.40 47.60
N ALA A 31 -34.43 -15.25 48.55
CA ALA A 31 -33.32 -14.33 48.46
C ALA A 31 -32.39 -14.71 47.26
N LEU A 32 -32.12 -16.02 47.08
CA LEU A 32 -31.31 -16.50 45.95
C LEU A 32 -32.04 -16.34 44.63
N CYS A 33 -33.35 -16.60 44.56
CA CYS A 33 -34.16 -16.32 43.35
C CYS A 33 -34.11 -14.84 42.97
N LEU A 34 -34.27 -13.93 43.95
CA LEU A 34 -34.19 -12.50 43.73
C LEU A 34 -32.81 -12.10 43.23
N LEU A 35 -31.74 -12.62 43.82
CA LEU A 35 -30.35 -12.36 43.40
C LEU A 35 -30.12 -12.81 41.95
N VAL A 36 -30.58 -14.01 41.59
CA VAL A 36 -30.49 -14.54 40.22
C VAL A 36 -31.29 -13.68 39.24
N ALA A 37 -32.48 -13.25 39.63
CA ALA A 37 -33.30 -12.35 38.80
C ALA A 37 -32.60 -10.99 38.57
N ILE A 38 -32.03 -10.41 39.62
CA ILE A 38 -31.25 -9.16 39.54
C ILE A 38 -30.02 -9.39 38.62
N ALA A 39 -29.25 -10.47 38.83
CA ALA A 39 -28.09 -10.79 38.02
C ALA A 39 -28.43 -11.00 36.52
N TRP A 40 -29.62 -11.59 36.25
CA TRP A 40 -30.12 -11.76 34.89
C TRP A 40 -30.54 -10.44 34.23
N LEU A 41 -31.18 -9.55 34.97
CA LEU A 41 -31.69 -8.30 34.47
C LEU A 41 -30.58 -7.23 34.29
N TRP A 42 -29.56 -7.28 35.15
CA TRP A 42 -28.46 -6.31 35.20
C TRP A 42 -27.77 -6.05 33.86
N PRO A 43 -27.16 -7.07 33.18
CA PRO A 43 -26.49 -6.83 31.93
C PRO A 43 -27.43 -6.41 30.79
N ARG A 44 -28.72 -6.82 30.85
CA ARG A 44 -29.74 -6.41 29.88
C ARG A 44 -30.06 -4.93 29.93
N LEU A 45 -30.16 -4.38 31.13
CA LEU A 45 -30.42 -2.95 31.33
C LEU A 45 -29.17 -2.12 31.06
N LEU A 46 -28.00 -2.69 31.35
CA LEU A 46 -26.73 -1.98 31.22
C LEU A 46 -26.22 -1.89 29.79
N ILE A 47 -26.42 -2.93 28.97
CA ILE A 47 -25.86 -3.00 27.62
C ILE A 47 -26.30 -1.80 26.75
N ASN A 48 -27.52 -1.34 26.89
CA ASN A 48 -28.06 -0.21 26.12
C ASN A 48 -27.56 1.16 26.64
N LYS A 49 -26.91 1.17 27.79
CA LYS A 49 -26.39 2.40 28.45
C LYS A 49 -24.87 2.54 28.27
N VAL A 50 -24.23 1.57 27.67
CA VAL A 50 -22.79 1.58 27.41
C VAL A 50 -22.55 1.71 25.91
N SER A 51 -21.67 2.63 25.54
CA SER A 51 -21.22 2.82 24.16
C SER A 51 -19.72 2.76 24.09
N VAL A 52 -19.21 2.21 23.00
CA VAL A 52 -17.79 2.25 22.66
C VAL A 52 -17.62 3.01 21.36
N SER A 53 -16.66 3.93 21.35
CA SER A 53 -16.23 4.63 20.14
C SER A 53 -14.76 4.35 19.89
N ARG A 54 -14.42 4.27 18.62
CA ARG A 54 -13.06 4.04 18.10
C ARG A 54 -12.64 5.23 17.26
N LYS A 55 -11.48 5.79 17.52
CA LYS A 55 -10.91 6.87 16.74
C LYS A 55 -9.55 6.42 16.24
N LEU A 56 -9.42 6.33 14.92
CA LEU A 56 -8.18 6.10 14.19
C LEU A 56 -7.90 7.36 13.38
N ASP A 57 -6.65 7.82 13.38
CA ASP A 57 -6.19 8.84 12.44
C ASP A 57 -5.46 8.11 11.29
N PRO A 58 -6.13 7.91 10.15
CA PRO A 58 -5.59 7.05 9.12
C PRO A 58 -4.45 7.69 8.31
N GLY A 59 -4.39 9.03 8.22
CA GLY A 59 -3.40 9.70 7.37
C GLY A 59 -3.28 9.08 5.97
N THR A 60 -2.05 8.98 5.46
CA THR A 60 -1.67 8.22 4.25
C THR A 60 -0.64 7.16 4.62
N PRO A 61 -1.05 6.07 5.27
CA PRO A 61 -0.11 5.12 5.86
C PRO A 61 0.64 4.31 4.83
N THR A 62 1.90 4.00 5.14
CA THR A 62 2.74 3.09 4.37
C THR A 62 3.07 1.82 5.17
N VAL A 63 3.43 0.75 4.46
CA VAL A 63 3.86 -0.50 5.10
C VAL A 63 5.07 -0.24 6.00
N GLY A 64 4.98 -0.72 7.25
CA GLY A 64 5.99 -0.53 8.28
C GLY A 64 5.72 0.66 9.22
N GLU A 65 4.78 1.55 8.89
CA GLU A 65 4.38 2.62 9.81
C GLU A 65 3.52 2.10 10.96
N SER A 66 3.66 2.74 12.11
CA SER A 66 2.83 2.46 13.28
C SER A 66 1.57 3.32 13.23
N TYR A 67 0.48 2.75 13.72
CA TYR A 67 -0.76 3.50 13.96
C TYR A 67 -1.13 3.47 15.43
N GLU A 68 -1.87 4.46 15.85
CA GLU A 68 -2.43 4.56 17.19
C GLU A 68 -3.95 4.71 17.10
N GLU A 69 -4.66 3.86 17.80
CA GLU A 69 -6.10 3.93 17.93
C GLU A 69 -6.48 4.32 19.35
N THR A 70 -7.48 5.15 19.47
CA THR A 70 -8.06 5.52 20.76
C THR A 70 -9.44 4.90 20.88
N PHE A 71 -9.60 4.02 21.86
CA PHE A 71 -10.88 3.47 22.26
C PHE A 71 -11.41 4.30 23.42
N THR A 72 -12.70 4.65 23.37
CA THR A 72 -13.37 5.36 24.45
C THR A 72 -14.68 4.65 24.78
N VAL A 73 -14.81 4.21 26.01
CA VAL A 73 -16.05 3.62 26.53
C VAL A 73 -16.74 4.66 27.39
N ARG A 74 -17.99 4.91 27.08
CA ARG A 74 -18.86 5.83 27.82
C ARG A 74 -20.07 5.07 28.37
N LYS A 75 -20.46 5.42 29.57
CA LYS A 75 -21.67 4.90 30.22
C LYS A 75 -22.59 6.04 30.55
N THR A 76 -23.88 5.84 30.33
CA THR A 76 -24.94 6.77 30.73
C THR A 76 -25.72 6.22 31.90
N GLY A 77 -26.15 7.10 32.84
CA GLY A 77 -26.90 6.71 34.04
C GLY A 77 -26.03 6.26 35.21
N HIS A 78 -26.68 5.99 36.36
CA HIS A 78 -26.03 5.77 37.67
C HIS A 78 -25.70 4.30 37.97
N MET A 79 -26.22 3.34 37.19
CA MET A 79 -26.03 1.90 37.41
C MET A 79 -24.55 1.54 37.22
N PRO A 80 -23.86 0.94 38.21
CA PRO A 80 -22.46 0.58 38.07
C PRO A 80 -22.23 -0.47 37.00
N ALA A 81 -21.12 -0.35 36.28
CA ALA A 81 -20.67 -1.28 35.24
C ALA A 81 -19.31 -1.87 35.64
N PRO A 82 -19.29 -2.83 36.56
CA PRO A 82 -18.07 -3.35 37.16
C PRO A 82 -17.24 -4.17 36.16
N TRP A 83 -17.87 -4.71 35.12
CA TRP A 83 -17.21 -5.59 34.18
C TRP A 83 -17.69 -5.34 32.75
N ILE A 84 -16.86 -4.64 31.99
CA ILE A 84 -17.06 -4.40 30.57
C ILE A 84 -15.85 -4.94 29.84
N GLU A 85 -16.07 -5.83 28.89
CA GLU A 85 -15.06 -6.38 28.02
C GLU A 85 -15.26 -5.81 26.61
N VAL A 86 -14.23 -5.14 26.09
CA VAL A 86 -14.17 -4.66 24.71
C VAL A 86 -13.25 -5.58 23.94
N ARG A 87 -13.74 -6.16 22.86
CA ARG A 87 -12.95 -7.00 21.95
C ARG A 87 -12.96 -6.40 20.54
N ASP A 88 -11.81 -6.31 19.95
CA ASP A 88 -11.70 -5.99 18.54
C ASP A 88 -11.88 -7.28 17.71
N LEU A 89 -12.68 -7.19 16.66
CA LEU A 89 -12.94 -8.28 15.73
C LEU A 89 -12.27 -8.01 14.36
N SER A 90 -11.33 -7.06 14.29
CA SER A 90 -10.53 -6.80 13.10
C SER A 90 -9.68 -8.03 12.77
N GLN A 91 -9.56 -8.32 11.47
CA GLN A 91 -8.72 -9.42 10.98
C GLN A 91 -7.28 -8.94 10.76
N ILE A 92 -6.68 -8.33 11.78
CA ILE A 92 -5.31 -7.84 11.74
C ILE A 92 -4.45 -8.78 12.58
N ALA A 93 -3.45 -9.40 11.94
CA ALA A 93 -2.56 -10.33 12.60
C ALA A 93 -1.82 -9.66 13.77
N GLU A 94 -1.73 -10.38 14.91
CA GLU A 94 -1.02 -9.94 16.11
C GLU A 94 -1.51 -8.63 16.75
N TYR A 95 -2.68 -8.13 16.37
CA TYR A 95 -3.27 -6.94 16.95
C TYR A 95 -4.46 -7.30 17.84
N GLN A 96 -4.33 -7.11 19.13
CA GLN A 96 -5.36 -7.40 20.12
C GLN A 96 -5.54 -6.21 21.08
N PRO A 97 -6.25 -5.17 20.67
CA PRO A 97 -6.46 -3.96 21.48
C PRO A 97 -7.51 -4.14 22.57
N GLY A 98 -8.13 -5.33 22.65
CA GLY A 98 -9.22 -5.63 23.57
C GLY A 98 -8.82 -5.42 25.03
N ARG A 99 -9.75 -4.94 25.84
CA ARG A 99 -9.53 -4.66 27.25
C ARG A 99 -10.77 -4.95 28.09
N VAL A 100 -10.52 -5.44 29.31
CA VAL A 100 -11.53 -5.52 30.36
C VAL A 100 -11.37 -4.31 31.27
N LEU A 101 -12.49 -3.64 31.58
CA LEU A 101 -12.49 -2.41 32.37
C LEU A 101 -13.76 -2.29 33.22
N SER A 102 -13.68 -1.48 34.26
CA SER A 102 -14.82 -1.03 35.07
C SER A 102 -15.08 0.44 34.73
N VAL A 103 -16.33 0.78 34.45
CA VAL A 103 -16.71 2.16 34.14
C VAL A 103 -17.66 2.69 35.23
N GLY A 104 -17.20 3.72 35.92
CA GLY A 104 -17.98 4.48 36.89
C GLY A 104 -18.86 5.54 36.22
N GLY A 105 -18.63 6.80 36.50
CA GLY A 105 -19.30 7.97 35.90
C GLY A 105 -18.57 8.51 34.68
N ASP A 106 -17.24 8.55 34.71
CA ASP A 106 -16.43 9.17 33.68
C ASP A 106 -16.10 8.21 32.52
N PRO A 107 -15.92 8.75 31.31
CA PRO A 107 -15.46 7.95 30.18
C PRO A 107 -14.07 7.38 30.42
N VAL A 108 -13.89 6.11 30.07
CA VAL A 108 -12.59 5.45 30.11
C VAL A 108 -12.03 5.36 28.72
N SER A 109 -10.82 5.89 28.53
CA SER A 109 -10.13 5.84 27.23
C SER A 109 -8.77 5.16 27.35
N TRP A 110 -8.38 4.42 26.33
CA TRP A 110 -7.03 3.87 26.21
C TRP A 110 -6.57 3.90 24.76
N LYS A 111 -5.26 3.88 24.58
CA LYS A 111 -4.60 3.85 23.28
C LYS A 111 -4.10 2.45 23.01
N ALA A 112 -4.31 1.99 21.79
CA ALA A 112 -3.75 0.75 21.27
C ALA A 112 -2.88 1.06 20.05
N ARG A 113 -1.74 0.39 19.96
CA ARG A 113 -0.76 0.60 18.90
C ARG A 113 -0.57 -0.66 18.09
N GLY A 114 -0.41 -0.50 16.80
CA GLY A 114 -0.10 -1.55 15.86
C GLY A 114 0.79 -1.04 14.75
N ALA A 115 1.12 -1.90 13.79
CA ALA A 115 1.87 -1.53 12.59
C ALA A 115 1.18 -2.08 11.34
N TYR A 116 1.24 -1.31 10.25
CA TYR A 116 0.77 -1.73 8.95
C TYR A 116 1.76 -2.72 8.33
N ARG A 117 1.47 -4.02 8.40
CA ARG A 117 2.38 -5.08 7.92
C ARG A 117 2.19 -5.44 6.46
N ARG A 118 1.11 -5.02 5.83
CA ARG A 118 0.81 -5.30 4.43
C ARG A 118 0.15 -4.09 3.77
N ARG A 119 0.39 -3.91 2.50
CA ARG A 119 -0.29 -2.90 1.70
C ARG A 119 -1.73 -3.34 1.35
N GLY A 120 -2.49 -2.40 0.81
CA GLY A 120 -3.86 -2.63 0.38
C GLY A 120 -4.90 -2.17 1.39
N TRP A 121 -6.14 -2.59 1.17
CA TRP A 121 -7.23 -2.22 2.03
C TRP A 121 -7.18 -2.99 3.35
N ILE A 122 -7.07 -2.26 4.45
CA ILE A 122 -7.15 -2.80 5.81
C ILE A 122 -8.41 -2.26 6.46
N THR A 123 -9.23 -3.17 6.99
CA THR A 123 -10.47 -2.83 7.67
C THR A 123 -10.32 -3.08 9.17
N PHE A 124 -10.52 -2.04 9.93
CA PHE A 124 -10.59 -2.04 11.38
C PHE A 124 -12.04 -2.20 11.84
N GLY A 125 -12.28 -3.01 12.87
CA GLY A 125 -13.62 -3.35 13.36
C GLY A 125 -14.23 -4.56 12.63
N PRO A 126 -15.43 -4.98 13.05
CA PRO A 126 -16.26 -4.39 14.10
C PRO A 126 -15.69 -4.59 15.52
N THR A 127 -16.25 -3.87 16.49
CA THR A 127 -15.88 -4.02 17.90
C THR A 127 -17.02 -4.71 18.66
N SER A 128 -16.70 -5.70 19.49
CA SER A 128 -17.64 -6.37 20.36
C SER A 128 -17.54 -5.76 21.76
N LEU A 129 -18.69 -5.41 22.32
CA LEU A 129 -18.85 -4.92 23.69
C LEU A 129 -19.61 -5.99 24.47
N ARG A 130 -18.99 -6.56 25.49
CA ARG A 130 -19.60 -7.53 26.39
C ARG A 130 -19.70 -6.92 27.80
N VAL A 131 -20.89 -6.94 28.34
CA VAL A 131 -21.18 -6.48 29.69
C VAL A 131 -21.56 -7.67 30.55
N GLN A 132 -21.01 -7.73 31.76
CA GLN A 132 -21.22 -8.80 32.70
C GLN A 132 -21.61 -8.23 34.08
N GLU A 133 -22.41 -8.94 34.81
CA GLU A 133 -22.71 -8.60 36.19
C GLU A 133 -21.59 -9.07 37.15
N PRO A 134 -21.58 -8.62 38.42
CA PRO A 134 -20.46 -8.87 39.34
C PRO A 134 -20.14 -10.34 39.63
N PHE A 135 -21.13 -11.23 39.56
CA PHE A 135 -20.97 -12.66 39.90
C PHE A 135 -20.53 -13.52 38.72
N GLY A 136 -20.54 -13.01 37.51
CA GLY A 136 -20.11 -13.75 36.32
C GLY A 136 -21.12 -14.78 35.81
N LEU A 137 -22.38 -14.74 36.25
CA LEU A 137 -23.41 -15.71 35.89
C LEU A 137 -24.02 -15.40 34.52
N PHE A 138 -24.21 -14.11 34.22
CA PHE A 138 -24.88 -13.64 33.02
C PHE A 138 -24.08 -12.56 32.35
N SER A 139 -24.09 -12.56 31.03
CA SER A 139 -23.48 -11.52 30.21
C SER A 139 -24.34 -11.22 28.99
N GLN A 140 -24.24 -10.01 28.51
CA GLN A 140 -24.81 -9.57 27.24
C GLN A 140 -23.70 -9.04 26.33
N GLU A 141 -23.81 -9.31 25.03
CA GLU A 141 -22.86 -8.85 24.04
C GLU A 141 -23.58 -8.13 22.93
N VAL A 142 -23.00 -7.01 22.51
CA VAL A 142 -23.46 -6.25 21.35
C VAL A 142 -22.25 -5.98 20.42
N ARG A 143 -22.47 -6.08 19.12
CA ARG A 143 -21.48 -5.76 18.12
C ARG A 143 -21.72 -4.36 17.60
N VAL A 144 -20.74 -3.48 17.79
CA VAL A 144 -20.72 -2.16 17.20
C VAL A 144 -20.20 -2.32 15.78
N ARG A 145 -21.08 -2.10 14.80
CA ARG A 145 -20.83 -2.37 13.37
C ARG A 145 -19.94 -1.35 12.68
N GLU A 146 -19.49 -0.34 13.42
CA GLU A 146 -18.59 0.67 12.87
C GLU A 146 -17.30 0.02 12.35
N ARG A 147 -16.97 0.34 11.11
CA ARG A 147 -15.76 -0.12 10.43
C ARG A 147 -15.05 1.07 9.82
N THR A 148 -13.74 1.12 9.98
CA THR A 148 -12.88 2.10 9.33
C THR A 148 -12.00 1.35 8.34
N THR A 149 -12.07 1.71 7.07
CA THR A 149 -11.23 1.11 6.02
C THR A 149 -10.17 2.10 5.60
N VAL A 150 -8.93 1.66 5.57
CA VAL A 150 -7.75 2.46 5.27
C VAL A 150 -6.98 1.81 4.14
N LEU A 151 -6.56 2.59 3.14
CA LEU A 151 -5.65 2.14 2.09
C LEU A 151 -4.21 2.34 2.55
N VAL A 152 -3.48 1.24 2.67
CA VAL A 152 -2.07 1.23 3.07
C VAL A 152 -1.21 1.15 1.82
N TYR A 153 -0.31 2.12 1.68
CA TYR A 153 0.58 2.25 0.53
C TYR A 153 1.81 1.33 0.64
N PRO A 154 2.42 0.95 -0.50
CA PRO A 154 3.68 0.22 -0.49
C PRO A 154 4.78 1.07 0.14
N ARG A 155 5.76 0.39 0.74
CA ARG A 155 6.92 1.04 1.34
C ARG A 155 7.79 1.68 0.25
N VAL A 156 8.00 2.98 0.35
CA VAL A 156 8.94 3.73 -0.49
C VAL A 156 10.30 3.71 0.18
N ARG A 157 11.32 3.23 -0.54
CA ARG A 157 12.71 3.16 -0.08
C ARG A 157 13.60 4.01 -0.98
N PRO A 158 14.67 4.60 -0.46
CA PRO A 158 15.65 5.26 -1.33
C PRO A 158 16.24 4.22 -2.31
N ILE A 159 16.38 4.61 -3.57
CA ILE A 159 17.02 3.85 -4.64
C ILE A 159 18.19 4.64 -5.21
N PRO A 160 19.19 4.00 -5.86
CA PRO A 160 20.28 4.72 -6.50
C PRO A 160 19.78 5.79 -7.45
N ASP A 161 20.59 6.81 -7.65
CA ASP A 161 20.24 7.86 -8.59
C ASP A 161 20.32 7.35 -10.03
N LEU A 162 19.21 6.85 -10.54
CA LEU A 162 19.08 6.32 -11.89
C LEU A 162 19.16 7.41 -12.98
N MET A 163 19.12 8.67 -12.57
CA MET A 163 19.03 9.81 -13.47
C MET A 163 20.39 10.42 -13.84
N THR A 164 21.45 10.09 -13.09
CA THR A 164 22.71 10.84 -13.18
C THR A 164 23.56 10.47 -14.38
N SER A 165 23.48 9.25 -14.90
CA SER A 165 24.38 8.79 -15.95
C SER A 165 23.76 8.59 -17.33
N SER A 166 22.59 8.01 -17.42
CA SER A 166 22.02 7.60 -18.70
C SER A 166 20.91 8.52 -19.20
N VAL A 167 20.09 9.04 -18.29
CA VAL A 167 18.92 9.86 -18.64
C VAL A 167 19.32 11.33 -18.90
N GLN A 168 20.36 11.83 -18.23
CA GLN A 168 20.88 13.19 -18.48
C GLN A 168 21.54 13.32 -19.86
N GLN A 169 22.16 12.27 -20.38
CA GLN A 169 22.77 12.30 -21.71
C GLN A 169 21.75 12.47 -22.84
N ILE A 170 20.51 12.00 -22.65
CA ILE A 170 19.43 12.16 -23.62
C ILE A 170 18.98 13.60 -23.68
N GLY A 171 18.89 14.31 -22.54
CA GLY A 171 18.45 15.71 -22.46
C GLY A 171 19.47 16.72 -23.04
N ASN A 172 20.76 16.40 -23.02
CA ASN A 172 21.83 17.32 -23.41
C ASN A 172 22.34 17.14 -24.86
N SER A 173 21.76 16.23 -25.65
CA SER A 173 22.18 16.03 -27.05
C SER A 173 21.70 17.17 -27.93
N PRO A 174 22.62 17.89 -28.65
CA PRO A 174 22.27 19.04 -29.51
C PRO A 174 21.30 18.72 -30.66
N SER A 175 21.11 17.44 -30.98
CA SER A 175 20.26 16.99 -32.08
C SER A 175 18.81 16.73 -31.70
N PHE A 176 18.38 17.05 -30.46
CA PHE A 176 17.01 16.82 -29.98
C PHE A 176 15.98 17.81 -30.56
N GLY A 177 16.43 18.91 -31.13
CA GLY A 177 15.56 19.97 -31.66
C GLY A 177 14.91 19.70 -33.04
N ALA A 178 15.26 18.60 -33.72
CA ALA A 178 14.84 18.38 -35.11
C ALA A 178 13.60 17.48 -35.30
N TRP A 179 13.12 16.75 -34.25
CA TRP A 179 12.11 15.70 -34.42
C TRP A 179 11.06 15.63 -33.28
N ALA A 180 10.80 16.74 -32.58
CA ALA A 180 9.70 16.77 -31.65
C ALA A 180 8.39 17.01 -32.43
N ASP A 181 7.47 16.07 -32.41
CA ASP A 181 6.10 16.21 -32.97
C ASP A 181 5.24 17.27 -32.27
N TYR A 182 5.77 17.93 -31.24
CA TYR A 182 5.19 19.10 -30.59
C TYR A 182 5.98 20.34 -30.95
N PRO A 183 5.31 21.41 -31.40
CA PRO A 183 6.00 22.67 -31.60
C PRO A 183 6.63 23.09 -30.26
N PRO A 184 7.95 23.31 -30.22
CA PRO A 184 8.61 23.72 -28.97
C PRO A 184 8.02 25.06 -28.53
N GLU A 185 7.51 25.11 -27.30
CA GLU A 185 7.05 26.39 -26.74
C GLU A 185 8.22 27.37 -26.75
N THR A 186 7.96 28.57 -27.25
CA THR A 186 8.96 29.64 -27.33
C THR A 186 9.16 30.15 -25.89
N GLY A 187 10.21 29.69 -25.21
CA GLY A 187 10.53 30.08 -23.82
C GLY A 187 11.08 31.49 -23.69
N GLY A 188 11.50 32.10 -24.84
CA GLY A 188 12.05 33.46 -24.88
C GLY A 188 12.62 33.82 -26.22
N VAL A 189 13.18 35.02 -26.30
CA VAL A 189 13.87 35.52 -27.49
C VAL A 189 15.17 36.20 -27.06
N ARG A 190 16.27 35.87 -27.72
CA ARG A 190 17.57 36.48 -27.51
C ARG A 190 18.09 37.13 -28.80
N ASP A 191 19.13 37.94 -28.69
CA ASP A 191 19.79 38.48 -29.88
C ASP A 191 20.38 37.32 -30.72
N TYR A 192 20.26 37.46 -32.03
CA TYR A 192 20.83 36.53 -32.98
C TYR A 192 22.37 36.51 -32.89
N THR A 193 22.94 35.36 -32.85
CA THR A 193 24.40 35.18 -32.90
C THR A 193 24.78 34.48 -34.22
N PRO A 194 25.88 34.91 -34.92
CA PRO A 194 26.36 34.17 -36.09
C PRO A 194 26.56 32.67 -35.77
N GLY A 195 25.84 31.81 -36.51
CA GLY A 195 25.78 30.37 -36.28
C GLY A 195 24.37 29.87 -35.85
N ASP A 196 23.46 30.77 -35.47
CA ASP A 196 22.08 30.38 -35.27
C ASP A 196 21.40 30.04 -36.61
N SER A 197 20.56 29.02 -36.64
CA SER A 197 19.77 28.65 -37.80
C SER A 197 18.75 29.76 -38.17
N PHE A 198 18.67 30.13 -39.42
CA PHE A 198 17.70 31.12 -39.91
C PHE A 198 16.23 30.75 -39.61
N GLY A 199 15.90 29.47 -39.52
CA GLY A 199 14.55 29.01 -39.12
C GLY A 199 14.17 29.36 -37.69
N ARG A 200 15.14 29.74 -36.85
CA ARG A 200 14.92 30.17 -35.46
C ARG A 200 14.70 31.67 -35.32
N ILE A 201 14.82 32.47 -36.37
CA ILE A 201 14.62 33.92 -36.31
C ILE A 201 13.15 34.23 -36.03
N HIS A 202 12.90 35.05 -35.03
CA HIS A 202 11.57 35.57 -34.71
C HIS A 202 11.32 36.86 -35.52
N TRP A 203 10.89 36.73 -36.77
CA TRP A 203 10.78 37.82 -37.73
C TRP A 203 9.96 39.00 -37.22
N ALA A 204 8.82 38.77 -36.55
CA ALA A 204 7.96 39.82 -36.04
C ALA A 204 8.64 40.68 -34.95
N LEU A 205 9.39 40.05 -34.04
CA LEU A 205 10.14 40.75 -33.00
C LEU A 205 11.42 41.41 -33.57
N SER A 206 12.06 40.75 -34.51
CA SER A 206 13.22 41.31 -35.21
C SER A 206 12.88 42.60 -35.92
N ALA A 207 11.73 42.67 -36.61
CA ALA A 207 11.23 43.86 -37.27
C ALA A 207 10.90 44.96 -36.26
N ARG A 208 10.36 44.60 -35.08
CA ARG A 208 9.97 45.58 -34.05
C ARG A 208 11.16 46.22 -33.34
N HIS A 209 12.23 45.44 -33.17
CA HIS A 209 13.45 45.88 -32.47
C HIS A 209 14.58 46.31 -33.41
N ASN A 210 14.36 46.28 -34.71
CA ASN A 210 15.32 46.62 -35.78
C ASN A 210 16.68 45.87 -35.64
N ARG A 211 16.65 44.63 -35.11
CA ARG A 211 17.79 43.75 -34.93
C ARG A 211 17.32 42.28 -35.00
N LEU A 212 18.17 41.41 -35.49
CA LEU A 212 17.80 39.96 -35.58
C LEU A 212 17.67 39.35 -34.19
N MET A 213 16.51 38.76 -33.93
CA MET A 213 16.16 38.08 -32.70
C MET A 213 15.96 36.59 -32.98
N SER A 214 16.65 35.71 -32.22
CA SER A 214 16.51 34.26 -32.29
C SER A 214 15.58 33.72 -31.21
N LYS A 215 14.66 32.85 -31.58
CA LYS A 215 13.79 32.14 -30.61
C LYS A 215 14.63 31.27 -29.75
N THR A 216 14.58 31.45 -28.44
CA THR A 216 15.07 30.51 -27.46
C THR A 216 13.93 29.50 -27.14
N PHE A 217 14.13 28.28 -27.44
CA PHE A 217 13.19 27.25 -27.07
C PHE A 217 13.61 26.73 -25.69
N GLU A 218 12.72 26.86 -24.70
CA GLU A 218 12.84 26.09 -23.49
C GLU A 218 12.56 24.63 -23.87
N GLN A 219 13.59 23.84 -23.89
CA GLN A 219 13.38 22.40 -23.98
C GLN A 219 12.76 21.98 -22.66
N PRO A 220 11.54 21.45 -22.65
CA PRO A 220 11.05 20.78 -21.47
C PRO A 220 12.00 19.59 -21.22
N LEU A 221 12.88 19.72 -20.24
CA LEU A 221 13.80 18.67 -19.76
C LEU A 221 13.06 17.49 -19.13
N THR A 222 11.79 17.31 -19.47
CA THR A 222 10.94 16.25 -18.92
C THR A 222 11.10 14.98 -19.75
N THR A 223 12.12 14.20 -19.42
CA THR A 223 12.20 12.83 -19.89
C THR A 223 11.22 12.01 -19.04
N ASP A 224 10.09 11.61 -19.61
CA ASP A 224 9.13 10.76 -18.94
C ASP A 224 9.75 9.35 -18.79
N ILE A 225 9.45 8.72 -17.68
CA ILE A 225 9.92 7.37 -17.40
C ILE A 225 8.70 6.44 -17.39
N TRP A 226 8.83 5.36 -18.11
CA TRP A 226 7.86 4.29 -18.08
C TRP A 226 8.34 3.15 -17.19
N ILE A 227 7.55 2.78 -16.21
CA ILE A 227 7.79 1.60 -15.38
C ILE A 227 6.98 0.45 -15.98
N LEU A 228 7.64 -0.60 -16.39
CA LEU A 228 7.02 -1.86 -16.78
C LEU A 228 7.15 -2.83 -15.62
N LEU A 229 6.04 -3.10 -14.97
CA LEU A 229 5.95 -3.96 -13.79
C LEU A 229 5.39 -5.32 -14.20
N ASP A 230 6.18 -6.36 -14.01
CA ASP A 230 5.77 -7.73 -14.26
C ASP A 230 4.94 -8.27 -13.09
N LEU A 231 3.69 -8.63 -13.36
CA LEU A 231 2.74 -9.19 -12.42
C LEU A 231 2.20 -10.56 -12.88
N ASP A 232 2.94 -11.25 -13.78
CA ASP A 232 2.60 -12.63 -14.12
C ASP A 232 2.72 -13.52 -12.87
N ARG A 233 1.61 -14.16 -12.51
CA ARG A 233 1.53 -15.03 -11.32
C ARG A 233 2.54 -16.17 -11.31
N LYS A 234 3.05 -16.58 -12.49
CA LYS A 234 3.95 -17.74 -12.62
C LYS A 234 5.38 -17.44 -12.19
N VAL A 235 5.77 -16.16 -12.18
CA VAL A 235 7.15 -15.76 -11.92
C VAL A 235 7.39 -15.19 -10.53
N HIS A 236 6.32 -15.06 -9.73
CA HIS A 236 6.43 -14.52 -8.38
C HIS A 236 6.55 -15.63 -7.33
N TYR A 237 7.50 -15.46 -6.42
CA TYR A 237 7.85 -16.38 -5.35
C TYR A 237 7.94 -15.66 -4.00
N GLY A 238 7.91 -16.45 -2.92
CA GLY A 238 7.97 -15.95 -1.56
C GLY A 238 6.60 -15.62 -0.98
N THR A 239 6.56 -15.24 0.29
CA THR A 239 5.32 -14.91 1.01
C THR A 239 5.49 -13.66 1.87
N GLY A 240 4.41 -12.90 2.06
CA GLY A 240 4.41 -11.70 2.89
C GLY A 240 5.40 -10.64 2.38
N GLU A 241 6.07 -9.96 3.31
CA GLU A 241 7.03 -8.90 2.98
C GLU A 241 8.25 -9.39 2.20
N ASN A 242 8.59 -10.68 2.31
CA ASN A 242 9.71 -11.34 1.62
C ASN A 242 9.24 -12.08 0.37
N SER A 243 8.52 -11.41 -0.51
CA SER A 243 8.13 -11.93 -1.81
C SER A 243 8.66 -11.05 -2.94
N THR A 244 8.89 -11.66 -4.09
CA THR A 244 9.26 -10.93 -5.30
C THR A 244 8.22 -9.88 -5.68
N LEU A 245 6.93 -10.15 -5.42
CA LEU A 245 5.84 -9.20 -5.66
C LEU A 245 5.99 -7.94 -4.80
N GLU A 246 6.21 -8.09 -3.49
CA GLU A 246 6.34 -6.95 -2.58
C GLU A 246 7.59 -6.11 -2.89
N TYR A 247 8.68 -6.76 -3.27
CA TYR A 247 9.90 -6.09 -3.71
C TYR A 247 9.68 -5.35 -5.03
N ALA A 248 9.03 -5.99 -6.02
CA ALA A 248 8.72 -5.36 -7.31
C ALA A 248 7.84 -4.12 -7.13
N VAL A 249 6.78 -4.23 -6.34
CA VAL A 249 5.86 -3.12 -6.05
C VAL A 249 6.56 -2.01 -5.25
N SER A 250 7.40 -2.35 -4.27
CA SER A 250 8.16 -1.36 -3.50
C SER A 250 9.20 -0.64 -4.38
N LEU A 251 9.84 -1.32 -5.31
CA LEU A 251 10.74 -0.72 -6.31
C LEU A 251 9.98 0.24 -7.24
N ALA A 252 8.84 -0.20 -7.77
CA ALA A 252 7.99 0.63 -8.64
C ALA A 252 7.53 1.90 -7.91
N ALA A 253 7.08 1.78 -6.66
CA ALA A 253 6.68 2.89 -5.82
C ALA A 253 7.84 3.86 -5.53
N SER A 254 9.02 3.30 -5.23
CA SER A 254 10.25 4.08 -4.95
C SER A 254 10.70 4.85 -6.18
N MET A 255 10.65 4.21 -7.36
CA MET A 255 10.94 4.87 -8.63
C MET A 255 9.93 5.98 -8.96
N ALA A 256 8.64 5.69 -8.84
CA ALA A 256 7.59 6.67 -9.09
C ALA A 256 7.77 7.91 -8.20
N SER A 257 8.02 7.70 -6.91
CA SER A 257 8.27 8.77 -5.94
C SER A 257 9.55 9.56 -6.26
N GLN A 258 10.67 8.89 -6.61
CA GLN A 258 11.92 9.55 -6.97
C GLN A 258 11.79 10.38 -8.25
N VAL A 259 11.09 9.86 -9.26
CA VAL A 259 10.85 10.56 -10.53
C VAL A 259 9.99 11.80 -10.30
N HIS A 260 8.92 11.65 -9.52
CA HIS A 260 8.01 12.74 -9.18
C HIS A 260 8.71 13.85 -8.37
N SER A 261 9.50 13.50 -7.36
CA SER A 261 10.24 14.46 -6.54
C SER A 261 11.22 15.34 -7.35
N ARG A 262 11.60 14.89 -8.55
CA ARG A 262 12.42 15.63 -9.50
C ARG A 262 11.62 16.40 -10.55
N GLY A 263 10.30 16.51 -10.39
CA GLY A 263 9.41 17.20 -11.31
C GLY A 263 9.26 16.52 -12.68
N ARG A 264 9.56 15.21 -12.76
CA ARG A 264 9.43 14.44 -14.00
C ARG A 264 8.15 13.61 -13.97
N GLN A 265 7.68 13.22 -15.16
CA GLN A 265 6.48 12.40 -15.30
C GLN A 265 6.84 10.93 -15.32
N VAL A 266 5.95 10.12 -14.76
CA VAL A 266 6.09 8.68 -14.72
C VAL A 266 4.80 8.03 -15.23
N GLY A 267 4.95 7.06 -16.14
CA GLY A 267 3.89 6.15 -16.56
C GLY A 267 4.12 4.76 -16.00
N LEU A 268 3.06 3.98 -15.87
CA LEU A 268 3.11 2.61 -15.40
C LEU A 268 2.38 1.68 -16.36
N ILE A 269 3.02 0.58 -16.67
CA ILE A 269 2.43 -0.53 -17.43
C ILE A 269 2.60 -1.79 -16.59
N ALA A 270 1.51 -2.54 -16.41
CA ALA A 270 1.56 -3.80 -15.68
C ALA A 270 0.78 -4.88 -16.44
N ASN A 271 1.32 -6.09 -16.47
CA ASN A 271 0.68 -7.27 -17.07
C ASN A 271 -0.19 -8.01 -16.04
N ASP A 272 -0.91 -7.25 -15.21
CA ASP A 272 -1.97 -7.79 -14.34
C ASP A 272 -3.13 -8.37 -15.15
N ALA A 273 -4.13 -8.94 -14.49
CA ALA A 273 -5.30 -9.52 -15.15
C ALA A 273 -6.05 -8.52 -16.05
N ARG A 274 -5.89 -7.22 -15.86
CA ARG A 274 -6.55 -6.13 -16.60
C ARG A 274 -5.67 -5.51 -17.69
N GLY A 275 -4.37 -5.77 -17.69
CA GLY A 275 -3.42 -5.10 -18.57
C GLY A 275 -3.36 -3.60 -18.29
N THR A 276 -3.04 -3.24 -17.06
CA THR A 276 -3.05 -1.86 -16.58
C THR A 276 -2.06 -0.98 -17.33
N PHE A 277 -2.55 0.20 -17.74
CA PHE A 277 -1.77 1.19 -18.47
C PHE A 277 -2.09 2.59 -17.95
N LEU A 278 -1.17 3.20 -17.24
CA LEU A 278 -1.28 4.53 -16.68
C LEU A 278 -0.31 5.47 -17.43
N GLU A 279 -0.86 6.37 -18.23
CA GLU A 279 -0.07 7.33 -19.01
C GLU A 279 0.55 8.40 -18.12
N PRO A 280 1.75 8.92 -18.47
CA PRO A 280 2.33 10.06 -17.78
C PRO A 280 1.49 11.33 -18.05
N HIS A 281 0.98 11.96 -17.01
CA HIS A 281 0.24 13.22 -17.13
C HIS A 281 0.83 14.31 -16.22
N ARG A 282 0.73 15.57 -16.61
CA ARG A 282 1.18 16.74 -15.83
C ARG A 282 0.21 17.16 -14.71
N VAL A 283 -0.74 16.32 -14.33
CA VAL A 283 -1.72 16.65 -13.29
C VAL A 283 -1.11 16.43 -11.90
N LEU A 284 -1.32 17.38 -11.00
CA LEU A 284 -0.80 17.46 -9.62
C LEU A 284 -1.04 16.23 -8.71
N ARG A 285 -1.58 15.11 -9.23
CA ARG A 285 -1.92 13.90 -8.45
C ARG A 285 -1.54 12.59 -9.14
N GLN A 286 -0.66 12.63 -10.12
CA GLN A 286 -0.32 11.41 -10.86
C GLN A 286 0.47 10.38 -10.04
N ASP A 287 1.39 10.87 -9.21
CA ASP A 287 2.11 10.05 -8.25
C ASP A 287 1.15 9.25 -7.38
N ARG A 288 0.05 9.90 -6.94
CA ARG A 288 -0.97 9.28 -6.12
C ARG A 288 -1.74 8.18 -6.87
N LEU A 289 -2.06 8.38 -8.14
CA LEU A 289 -2.74 7.34 -8.95
C LEU A 289 -1.89 6.08 -9.09
N ILE A 290 -0.59 6.23 -9.32
CA ILE A 290 0.33 5.10 -9.40
C ILE A 290 0.46 4.41 -8.03
N LEU A 291 0.60 5.18 -6.95
CA LEU A 291 0.68 4.62 -5.61
C LEU A 291 -0.63 3.94 -5.18
N ASP A 292 -1.80 4.53 -5.51
CA ASP A 292 -3.11 3.92 -5.28
C ASP A 292 -3.24 2.56 -5.97
N TYR A 293 -2.81 2.50 -7.25
CA TYR A 293 -2.77 1.24 -7.99
C TYR A 293 -1.79 0.24 -7.35
N LEU A 294 -0.56 0.66 -7.07
CA LEU A 294 0.46 -0.19 -6.48
C LEU A 294 0.06 -0.71 -5.08
N ALA A 295 -0.73 0.06 -4.32
CA ALA A 295 -1.24 -0.38 -3.04
C ALA A 295 -2.11 -1.64 -3.13
N ILE A 296 -2.87 -1.80 -4.22
CA ILE A 296 -3.79 -2.92 -4.42
C ILE A 296 -3.30 -3.93 -5.46
N ALA A 297 -2.19 -3.68 -6.14
CA ALA A 297 -1.64 -4.53 -7.20
C ALA A 297 -1.33 -5.93 -6.67
N GLN A 298 -1.69 -6.96 -7.44
CA GLN A 298 -1.46 -8.37 -7.15
C GLN A 298 -0.84 -9.08 -8.34
N ALA A 299 -0.12 -10.16 -8.10
CA ALA A 299 0.39 -11.02 -9.17
C ALA A 299 -0.74 -11.95 -9.67
N ASP A 300 -1.69 -11.38 -10.39
CA ASP A 300 -2.85 -12.07 -10.95
C ASP A 300 -2.81 -12.13 -12.48
N GLY A 301 -1.74 -11.58 -13.09
CA GLY A 301 -1.50 -11.62 -14.52
C GLY A 301 -1.40 -13.04 -15.07
N THR A 302 -1.89 -13.20 -16.29
CA THR A 302 -1.77 -14.45 -17.06
C THR A 302 -0.89 -14.29 -18.30
N ALA A 303 -0.64 -13.04 -18.70
CA ALA A 303 0.23 -12.70 -19.81
C ALA A 303 1.70 -12.65 -19.32
N SER A 304 2.61 -13.30 -20.03
CA SER A 304 4.04 -13.18 -19.74
C SER A 304 4.55 -11.77 -20.07
N LEU A 305 5.72 -11.41 -19.53
CA LEU A 305 6.36 -10.15 -19.84
C LEU A 305 6.62 -9.99 -21.36
N SER A 306 6.94 -11.08 -22.06
CA SER A 306 7.11 -11.11 -23.51
C SER A 306 5.81 -10.72 -24.23
N GLN A 307 4.67 -11.27 -23.80
CA GLN A 307 3.36 -10.91 -24.34
C GLN A 307 3.00 -9.46 -24.06
N ALA A 308 3.29 -8.97 -22.85
CA ALA A 308 3.06 -7.56 -22.48
C ALA A 308 3.87 -6.60 -23.36
N LEU A 309 5.12 -6.91 -23.63
CA LEU A 309 5.98 -6.14 -24.54
C LEU A 309 5.47 -6.13 -25.99
N ALA A 310 4.76 -7.17 -26.41
CA ALA A 310 4.13 -7.24 -27.74
C ALA A 310 2.81 -6.44 -27.86
N TRP A 311 2.25 -5.92 -26.78
CA TRP A 311 1.04 -5.11 -26.83
C TRP A 311 1.21 -3.87 -27.73
N GLU A 312 0.16 -3.53 -28.47
CA GLU A 312 0.19 -2.36 -29.36
C GLU A 312 0.54 -1.06 -28.65
N LYS A 313 0.11 -0.92 -27.39
CA LYS A 313 0.44 0.23 -26.53
C LYS A 313 1.94 0.41 -26.34
N MET A 314 2.71 -0.69 -26.22
CA MET A 314 4.17 -0.65 -26.10
C MET A 314 4.85 -0.12 -27.37
N ARG A 315 4.29 -0.40 -28.54
CA ARG A 315 4.83 0.08 -29.83
C ARG A 315 4.68 1.58 -30.01
N ARG A 316 3.69 2.18 -29.33
CA ARG A 316 3.39 3.62 -29.41
C ARG A 316 4.07 4.42 -28.30
N LEU A 317 4.82 3.78 -27.40
CA LEU A 317 5.52 4.51 -26.34
C LEU A 317 6.49 5.53 -26.94
N PRO A 318 6.48 6.76 -26.46
CA PRO A 318 7.49 7.75 -26.86
C PRO A 318 8.88 7.22 -26.44
N ARG A 319 9.88 7.48 -27.29
CA ARG A 319 11.27 7.01 -27.14
C ARG A 319 11.94 7.73 -25.96
N ARG A 320 11.80 7.18 -24.74
CA ARG A 320 12.26 7.81 -23.50
C ARG A 320 12.96 6.79 -22.61
N ALA A 321 12.87 6.90 -21.29
CA ALA A 321 13.41 5.88 -20.40
C ALA A 321 12.36 4.84 -20.05
N ILE A 322 12.74 3.56 -20.11
CA ILE A 322 11.90 2.43 -19.72
C ILE A 322 12.62 1.68 -18.60
N ALA A 323 11.96 1.51 -17.48
CA ALA A 323 12.43 0.70 -16.38
C ALA A 323 11.57 -0.57 -16.30
N VAL A 324 12.19 -1.73 -16.42
CA VAL A 324 11.54 -3.03 -16.30
C VAL A 324 11.82 -3.61 -14.94
N ILE A 325 10.79 -4.08 -14.27
CA ILE A 325 10.90 -4.75 -12.97
C ILE A 325 10.29 -6.14 -13.12
N THR A 326 11.12 -7.18 -13.07
CA THR A 326 10.69 -8.55 -13.35
C THR A 326 11.51 -9.59 -12.59
N PRO A 327 10.89 -10.65 -12.09
CA PRO A 327 11.57 -11.86 -11.64
C PRO A 327 11.69 -12.92 -12.75
N SER A 328 11.22 -12.65 -13.99
CA SER A 328 11.23 -13.60 -15.08
C SER A 328 12.63 -13.84 -15.62
N ALA A 329 13.07 -15.10 -15.62
CA ALA A 329 14.34 -15.53 -16.17
C ALA A 329 14.24 -15.93 -17.67
N GLU A 330 13.05 -15.83 -18.28
CA GLU A 330 12.85 -16.18 -19.70
C GLU A 330 13.60 -15.19 -20.61
N PRO A 331 14.40 -15.65 -21.60
CA PRO A 331 15.20 -14.76 -22.45
C PRO A 331 14.36 -14.01 -23.50
N ASP A 332 13.14 -14.43 -23.78
CA ASP A 332 12.34 -13.90 -24.89
C ASP A 332 11.93 -12.44 -24.71
N TRP A 333 11.68 -12.02 -23.48
CA TRP A 333 11.34 -10.62 -23.19
C TRP A 333 12.52 -9.67 -23.47
N VAL A 334 13.75 -10.15 -23.33
CA VAL A 334 14.97 -9.38 -23.62
C VAL A 334 15.05 -9.02 -25.10
N ARG A 335 14.80 -9.99 -25.96
CA ARG A 335 14.80 -9.79 -27.43
C ARG A 335 13.71 -8.79 -27.84
N LEU A 336 12.52 -8.91 -27.25
CA LEU A 336 11.42 -7.99 -27.53
C LEU A 336 11.69 -6.58 -26.97
N LEU A 337 12.29 -6.47 -25.80
CA LEU A 337 12.70 -5.19 -25.22
C LEU A 337 13.74 -4.49 -26.11
N GLN A 338 14.71 -5.24 -26.65
CA GLN A 338 15.69 -4.72 -27.62
C GLN A 338 15.02 -4.28 -28.93
N ALA A 339 14.00 -4.98 -29.41
CA ALA A 339 13.24 -4.60 -30.61
C ALA A 339 12.39 -3.34 -30.40
N VAL A 340 11.79 -3.17 -29.21
CA VAL A 340 11.05 -1.96 -28.82
C VAL A 340 12.01 -0.78 -28.59
N ARG A 341 13.26 -1.06 -28.27
CA ARG A 341 14.29 -0.05 -28.03
C ARG A 341 14.58 0.74 -29.31
N GLY A 342 14.19 2.00 -29.32
CA GLY A 342 14.67 2.93 -30.34
C GLY A 342 16.13 3.36 -30.04
N ARG A 343 16.83 3.93 -31.04
CA ARG A 343 18.23 4.38 -30.93
C ARG A 343 18.54 5.36 -29.78
N ARG A 344 17.52 5.87 -29.07
CA ARG A 344 17.64 6.88 -28.00
C ARG A 344 16.81 6.54 -26.77
N THR A 345 16.54 5.26 -26.50
CA THR A 345 15.81 4.82 -25.32
C THR A 345 16.78 4.29 -24.28
N THR A 346 16.78 4.87 -23.09
CA THR A 346 17.49 4.31 -21.93
C THR A 346 16.67 3.17 -21.34
N LEU A 347 17.33 2.04 -21.15
CA LEU A 347 16.73 0.88 -20.50
C LEU A 347 17.37 0.65 -19.15
N ILE A 348 16.50 0.48 -18.14
CA ILE A 348 16.88 0.11 -16.78
C ILE A 348 16.14 -1.18 -16.45
N VAL A 349 16.84 -2.17 -15.97
CA VAL A 349 16.25 -3.46 -15.60
C VAL A 349 16.54 -3.76 -14.15
N PHE A 350 15.48 -3.97 -13.37
CA PHE A 350 15.56 -4.56 -12.04
C PHE A 350 15.13 -6.01 -12.13
N TYR A 351 16.10 -6.89 -12.09
CA TYR A 351 15.86 -8.32 -12.06
C TYR A 351 15.80 -8.80 -10.61
N LEU A 352 14.66 -9.39 -10.23
CA LEU A 352 14.48 -9.96 -8.90
C LEU A 352 14.91 -11.43 -8.95
N ASP A 353 15.98 -11.76 -8.26
CA ASP A 353 16.52 -13.13 -8.18
C ASP A 353 15.56 -14.03 -7.40
N ALA A 354 14.72 -14.77 -8.15
CA ALA A 354 13.68 -15.62 -7.58
C ALA A 354 14.21 -16.65 -6.59
N SER A 355 15.45 -17.15 -6.78
CA SER A 355 16.09 -18.14 -5.90
C SER A 355 16.24 -17.61 -4.47
N SER A 356 16.57 -16.34 -4.32
CA SER A 356 16.70 -15.68 -3.01
C SER A 356 15.38 -15.52 -2.24
N PHE A 357 14.23 -15.66 -2.93
CA PHE A 357 12.89 -15.62 -2.36
C PHE A 357 12.26 -17.02 -2.19
N GLY A 358 13.04 -18.08 -2.33
CA GLY A 358 12.56 -19.47 -2.24
C GLY A 358 11.95 -20.00 -3.54
N GLY A 359 12.15 -19.32 -4.66
CA GLY A 359 11.83 -19.80 -5.99
C GLY A 359 12.93 -20.74 -6.55
N PRO A 360 12.73 -21.25 -7.76
CA PRO A 360 13.72 -22.10 -8.41
C PRO A 360 14.97 -21.27 -8.77
N ASP A 361 16.12 -21.91 -8.74
CA ASP A 361 17.36 -21.35 -9.28
C ASP A 361 17.30 -21.45 -10.81
N MET A 362 16.98 -20.34 -11.44
CA MET A 362 16.72 -20.27 -12.88
C MET A 362 17.96 -19.86 -13.68
N ASN A 363 19.08 -19.57 -13.03
CA ASN A 363 20.36 -19.14 -13.60
C ASN A 363 20.19 -18.34 -14.91
N PRO A 364 19.65 -17.10 -14.85
CA PRO A 364 19.28 -16.36 -16.03
C PRO A 364 20.51 -16.03 -16.86
N SER A 365 20.45 -16.35 -18.14
CA SER A 365 21.46 -16.01 -19.12
C SER A 365 20.89 -15.04 -20.15
N PHE A 366 20.90 -13.73 -19.81
CA PHE A 366 20.49 -12.73 -20.80
C PHE A 366 21.66 -11.81 -21.19
N ASP A 367 21.79 -11.59 -22.47
CA ASP A 367 22.61 -10.52 -23.00
C ASP A 367 21.76 -9.29 -23.24
N LEU A 368 21.77 -8.37 -22.27
CA LEU A 368 21.05 -7.10 -22.38
C LEU A 368 21.79 -6.05 -23.20
N GLY A 369 23.08 -6.32 -23.56
CA GLY A 369 23.93 -5.35 -24.21
C GLY A 369 24.52 -4.28 -23.26
N GLN A 370 25.55 -3.55 -23.71
CA GLN A 370 26.35 -2.66 -22.88
C GLN A 370 25.62 -1.38 -22.43
N ASP A 371 24.49 -1.03 -23.06
CA ASP A 371 23.76 0.22 -22.83
C ASP A 371 22.55 0.03 -21.92
N VAL A 372 22.41 -1.08 -21.22
CA VAL A 372 21.33 -1.35 -20.27
C VAL A 372 21.87 -1.29 -18.85
N ASP A 373 21.19 -0.52 -18.00
CA ASP A 373 21.47 -0.49 -16.57
C ASP A 373 20.77 -1.64 -15.90
N LEU A 374 21.50 -2.68 -15.51
CA LEU A 374 20.96 -3.85 -14.85
C LEU A 374 21.25 -3.82 -13.35
N PHE A 375 20.22 -4.04 -12.57
CA PHE A 375 20.28 -4.19 -11.11
C PHE A 375 19.71 -5.54 -10.73
N VAL A 376 20.48 -6.36 -10.04
CA VAL A 376 20.01 -7.62 -9.46
C VAL A 376 19.55 -7.35 -8.03
N VAL A 377 18.34 -7.77 -7.70
CA VAL A 377 17.71 -7.54 -6.41
C VAL A 377 17.44 -8.87 -5.74
N ARG A 378 17.90 -9.04 -4.53
CA ARG A 378 17.73 -10.24 -3.70
C ARG A 378 16.93 -9.96 -2.46
N SER A 379 16.43 -11.01 -1.85
CA SER A 379 15.77 -10.93 -0.55
C SER A 379 16.73 -10.37 0.50
N GLY A 380 16.28 -9.34 1.25
CA GLY A 380 17.09 -8.66 2.25
C GLY A 380 17.92 -7.47 1.74
N ASP A 381 17.97 -7.24 0.42
CA ASP A 381 18.74 -6.13 -0.12
C ASP A 381 18.20 -4.76 0.31
N ASP A 382 19.14 -3.86 0.61
CA ASP A 382 18.86 -2.44 0.76
C ASP A 382 18.87 -1.77 -0.61
N PHE A 383 17.73 -1.23 -1.04
CA PHE A 383 17.59 -0.60 -2.34
C PHE A 383 18.55 0.57 -2.57
N ALA A 384 18.95 1.27 -1.51
CA ALA A 384 19.90 2.38 -1.62
C ALA A 384 21.31 1.93 -2.06
N ARG A 385 21.61 0.65 -1.85
CA ARG A 385 22.94 0.05 -2.13
C ARG A 385 22.96 -0.83 -3.36
N LEU A 386 21.91 -0.85 -4.16
CA LEU A 386 21.89 -1.62 -5.40
C LEU A 386 22.99 -1.15 -6.34
N VAL A 387 23.81 -2.09 -6.78
CA VAL A 387 24.94 -1.83 -7.65
C VAL A 387 24.57 -2.17 -9.10
N ARG A 388 24.91 -1.27 -10.02
CA ARG A 388 24.77 -1.51 -11.44
C ARG A 388 25.72 -2.62 -11.88
N THR A 389 25.19 -3.66 -12.47
CA THR A 389 25.95 -4.77 -13.05
C THR A 389 26.19 -4.46 -14.53
N ARG A 390 27.45 -4.42 -14.96
CA ARG A 390 27.84 -4.11 -16.36
C ARG A 390 28.10 -5.35 -17.21
N ASP A 391 28.25 -6.49 -16.57
CA ASP A 391 28.57 -7.72 -17.27
C ASP A 391 27.31 -8.54 -17.56
N ALA A 392 27.33 -9.26 -18.68
CA ALA A 392 26.31 -10.27 -18.97
C ALA A 392 26.19 -11.18 -17.77
N ILE A 393 24.96 -11.31 -17.22
CA ILE A 393 24.73 -12.16 -16.06
C ILE A 393 25.02 -13.60 -16.51
N ARG A 394 26.22 -14.09 -16.22
CA ARG A 394 26.45 -15.48 -15.88
C ARG A 394 26.43 -15.48 -14.34
N ILE A 395 25.26 -15.69 -13.74
CA ILE A 395 25.20 -16.02 -12.35
C ILE A 395 25.68 -17.46 -12.27
N ALA A 396 26.93 -17.63 -11.84
CA ALA A 396 27.57 -18.93 -11.62
C ALA A 396 26.95 -19.61 -10.39
#